data_72f6bad2400c5db37e09167fe28b86d1
#
_entry.id   72f6bad2400c5db37e09167fe28b86d1
#
_cell.length_a   1.000
_cell.length_b   1.000
_cell.length_c   1.000
_cell.angle_alpha   90.00
_cell.angle_beta   90.00
_cell.angle_gamma   90.00
#
_symmetry.space_group_name_H-M   'P 1'
#
loop_
_entity.id
_entity.type
_entity.pdbx_description
1 polymer ?
#
loop_
_entity_poly.entity_id
_entity_poly.type
_entity_poly.pdbx_seq_one_letter_code
_entity_poly.pdbx_strand_id
1 'polypeptide(L)'
;ISYQRRMKAKLLFTFQQIGADLFAQRMASATSGNYSAREKEGLWITRSGAQKAHLQPEDLMLLPLEPDPAKDQGASVERIIHRAVYRQTDAQAMVHAHPRFAIALSYHFDAIKPIDLEGQYYFDEIPVLSPPTLSSSPEAAEAVAEGLKTHKACILRGHGAFAKGLGESPEKALLNAYSLITSLEEACEILFYERMWKRE
;
A
#
# COMPACT_ATOMS: atom_id res chain seq x y z
N ILE A 1 19.78 -23.90 6.58
CA ILE A 1 19.15 -22.77 5.87
C ILE A 1 19.12 -21.60 6.85
N SER A 2 19.74 -20.45 6.46
CA SER A 2 19.81 -19.28 7.36
C SER A 2 18.40 -18.76 7.68
N TYR A 3 18.24 -18.12 8.87
CA TYR A 3 16.99 -17.47 9.29
C TYR A 3 16.42 -16.54 8.19
N GLN A 4 17.27 -15.71 7.59
CA GLN A 4 16.88 -14.80 6.51
C GLN A 4 16.32 -15.53 5.27
N ARG A 5 16.86 -16.69 4.90
CA ARG A 5 16.31 -17.47 3.78
C ARG A 5 14.91 -18.02 4.08
N ARG A 6 14.68 -18.48 5.31
CA ARG A 6 13.33 -18.96 5.72
C ARG A 6 12.32 -17.82 5.77
N MET A 7 12.73 -16.67 6.33
CA MET A 7 11.89 -15.47 6.38
C MET A 7 11.55 -15.01 4.97
N LYS A 8 12.56 -14.86 4.10
CA LYS A 8 12.34 -14.47 2.70
C LYS A 8 11.37 -15.41 1.99
N ALA A 9 11.46 -16.73 2.19
CA ALA A 9 10.58 -17.70 1.52
C ALA A 9 9.11 -17.55 1.95
N LYS A 10 8.86 -17.36 3.26
CA LYS A 10 7.49 -17.14 3.77
C LYS A 10 6.91 -15.82 3.27
N LEU A 11 7.68 -14.74 3.38
CA LEU A 11 7.27 -13.44 2.88
C LEU A 11 7.00 -13.48 1.38
N LEU A 12 7.88 -14.09 0.58
CA LEU A 12 7.70 -14.20 -0.87
C LEU A 12 6.34 -14.81 -1.22
N PHE A 13 5.95 -15.90 -0.56
CA PHE A 13 4.65 -16.52 -0.80
C PHE A 13 3.50 -15.53 -0.54
N THR A 14 3.54 -14.79 0.58
CA THR A 14 2.51 -13.78 0.89
C THR A 14 2.51 -12.63 -0.13
N PHE A 15 3.69 -12.15 -0.53
CA PHE A 15 3.82 -11.13 -1.58
C PHE A 15 3.25 -11.61 -2.92
N GLN A 16 3.50 -12.86 -3.29
CA GLN A 16 2.97 -13.48 -4.52
C GLN A 16 1.45 -13.58 -4.50
N GLN A 17 0.87 -14.02 -3.37
CA GLN A 17 -0.59 -14.08 -3.21
C GLN A 17 -1.21 -12.68 -3.37
N ILE A 18 -0.74 -11.71 -2.60
CA ILE A 18 -1.24 -10.32 -2.66
C ILE A 18 -1.09 -9.74 -4.07
N GLY A 19 0.06 -9.94 -4.71
CA GLY A 19 0.31 -9.45 -6.05
C GLY A 19 -0.63 -10.04 -7.09
N ALA A 20 -0.86 -11.35 -7.05
CA ALA A 20 -1.79 -12.04 -7.93
C ALA A 20 -3.24 -11.58 -7.71
N ASP A 21 -3.66 -11.45 -6.44
CA ASP A 21 -5.01 -11.03 -6.09
C ASP A 21 -5.29 -9.58 -6.50
N LEU A 22 -4.37 -8.65 -6.22
CA LEU A 22 -4.52 -7.24 -6.61
C LEU A 22 -4.53 -7.07 -8.14
N PHE A 23 -3.76 -7.89 -8.87
CA PHE A 23 -3.80 -7.91 -10.33
C PHE A 23 -5.15 -8.44 -10.84
N ALA A 24 -5.63 -9.56 -10.29
CA ALA A 24 -6.92 -10.16 -10.66
C ALA A 24 -8.10 -9.21 -10.37
N GLN A 25 -8.05 -8.48 -9.25
CA GLN A 25 -9.05 -7.48 -8.86
C GLN A 25 -8.86 -6.13 -9.57
N ARG A 26 -7.90 -6.01 -10.49
CA ARG A 26 -7.59 -4.79 -11.26
C ARG A 26 -7.19 -3.59 -10.39
N MET A 27 -6.66 -3.82 -9.21
CA MET A 27 -6.05 -2.80 -8.34
C MET A 27 -4.54 -2.65 -8.56
N ALA A 28 -3.97 -3.44 -9.47
CA ALA A 28 -2.61 -3.29 -9.97
C ALA A 28 -2.59 -3.55 -11.48
N SER A 29 -1.76 -2.82 -12.23
CA SER A 29 -1.35 -3.22 -13.58
C SER A 29 -0.20 -4.24 -13.46
N ALA A 30 0.39 -4.65 -14.58
CA ALA A 30 1.46 -5.65 -14.56
C ALA A 30 2.59 -5.30 -13.58
N THR A 31 3.00 -4.03 -13.51
CA THR A 31 4.15 -3.58 -12.71
C THR A 31 3.82 -2.50 -11.66
N SER A 32 2.59 -1.98 -11.63
CA SER A 32 2.19 -0.93 -10.71
C SER A 32 1.94 -1.45 -9.29
N GLY A 33 2.00 -0.53 -8.33
CA GLY A 33 1.92 -0.86 -6.92
C GLY A 33 3.23 -1.41 -6.36
N ASN A 34 3.34 -1.45 -5.05
CA ASN A 34 4.48 -2.01 -4.34
C ASN A 34 4.09 -2.38 -2.90
N TYR A 35 4.76 -3.38 -2.37
CA TYR A 35 4.48 -3.93 -1.06
C TYR A 35 5.77 -4.02 -0.27
N SER A 36 5.67 -3.85 1.04
CA SER A 36 6.80 -4.02 1.93
C SER A 36 6.41 -4.59 3.29
N ALA A 37 7.37 -5.21 3.95
CA ALA A 37 7.25 -5.68 5.32
C ALA A 37 8.49 -5.28 6.11
N ARG A 38 8.30 -4.81 7.36
CA ARG A 38 9.37 -4.41 8.25
C ARG A 38 10.18 -5.64 8.69
N GLU A 39 11.49 -5.50 8.71
CA GLU A 39 12.43 -6.51 9.19
C GLU A 39 13.52 -5.84 10.02
N LYS A 40 13.45 -5.94 11.36
CA LYS A 40 14.44 -5.33 12.28
C LYS A 40 14.74 -3.88 11.88
N GLU A 41 15.99 -3.60 11.50
CA GLU A 41 16.49 -2.28 11.09
C GLU A 41 16.26 -2.00 9.58
N GLY A 42 15.40 -2.78 8.92
CA GLY A 42 15.19 -2.68 7.48
C GLY A 42 13.76 -2.98 7.05
N LEU A 43 13.59 -3.15 5.76
CA LEU A 43 12.32 -3.55 5.14
C LEU A 43 12.58 -4.46 3.94
N TRP A 44 11.75 -5.50 3.81
CA TRP A 44 11.58 -6.19 2.54
C TRP A 44 10.63 -5.39 1.67
N ILE A 45 11.02 -5.16 0.41
CA ILE A 45 10.20 -4.39 -0.55
C ILE A 45 10.31 -4.98 -1.94
N THR A 46 9.24 -4.83 -2.73
CA THR A 46 9.25 -5.26 -4.13
C THR A 46 10.20 -4.42 -4.98
N ARG A 47 10.86 -5.08 -5.94
CA ARG A 47 11.71 -4.46 -6.96
C ARG A 47 10.87 -3.55 -7.88
N SER A 48 11.50 -2.50 -8.37
CA SER A 48 10.93 -1.66 -9.43
C SER A 48 10.76 -2.47 -10.72
N GLY A 49 9.60 -2.31 -11.38
CA GLY A 49 9.28 -3.03 -12.61
C GLY A 49 8.94 -4.52 -12.45
N ALA A 50 8.96 -5.07 -11.24
CA ALA A 50 8.56 -6.46 -11.00
C ALA A 50 7.09 -6.71 -11.39
N GLN A 51 6.82 -7.83 -12.04
CA GLN A 51 5.46 -8.24 -12.40
C GLN A 51 4.72 -8.73 -11.16
N LYS A 52 3.72 -7.98 -10.71
CA LYS A 52 3.06 -8.21 -9.42
C LYS A 52 2.34 -9.55 -9.32
N ALA A 53 1.75 -10.02 -10.45
CA ALA A 53 1.09 -11.33 -10.50
C ALA A 53 2.08 -12.52 -10.54
N HIS A 54 3.38 -12.27 -10.75
CA HIS A 54 4.38 -13.32 -10.99
C HIS A 54 5.71 -13.01 -10.28
N LEU A 55 5.66 -12.49 -9.05
CA LEU A 55 6.86 -12.14 -8.28
C LEU A 55 7.80 -13.34 -8.12
N GLN A 56 9.08 -13.08 -8.37
CA GLN A 56 10.16 -14.05 -8.21
C GLN A 56 11.00 -13.75 -6.96
N PRO A 57 11.81 -14.69 -6.45
CA PRO A 57 12.64 -14.44 -5.27
C PRO A 57 13.56 -13.21 -5.38
N GLU A 58 14.04 -12.89 -6.56
CA GLU A 58 14.89 -11.73 -6.86
C GLU A 58 14.12 -10.40 -6.87
N ASP A 59 12.78 -10.45 -6.96
CA ASP A 59 11.92 -9.28 -6.91
C ASP A 59 11.68 -8.78 -5.49
N LEU A 60 12.11 -9.53 -4.48
CA LEU A 60 12.02 -9.14 -3.08
C LEU A 60 13.40 -8.72 -2.56
N MET A 61 13.54 -7.43 -2.27
CA MET A 61 14.78 -6.78 -1.85
C MET A 61 14.74 -6.41 -0.36
N LEU A 62 15.84 -6.65 0.33
CA LEU A 62 16.02 -6.19 1.72
C LEU A 62 16.82 -4.87 1.72
N LEU A 63 16.19 -3.81 2.17
CA LEU A 63 16.77 -2.47 2.28
C LEU A 63 16.92 -2.05 3.74
N PRO A 64 17.95 -1.25 4.11
CA PRO A 64 17.98 -0.57 5.38
C PRO A 64 16.87 0.50 5.47
N LEU A 65 16.45 0.88 6.67
CA LEU A 65 15.52 2.00 6.88
C LEU A 65 16.14 3.33 6.48
N GLU A 66 17.45 3.49 6.70
CA GLU A 66 18.18 4.65 6.20
C GLU A 66 18.54 4.48 4.71
N PRO A 67 18.50 5.58 3.93
CA PRO A 67 18.88 5.55 2.52
C PRO A 67 20.31 5.00 2.31
N ASP A 68 20.45 4.06 1.40
CA ASP A 68 21.74 3.50 0.98
C ASP A 68 21.74 3.38 -0.56
N PRO A 69 22.39 4.29 -1.29
CA PRO A 69 22.33 4.32 -2.75
C PRO A 69 22.76 3.02 -3.41
N ALA A 70 23.68 2.26 -2.81
CA ALA A 70 24.14 0.98 -3.36
C ALA A 70 23.09 -0.12 -3.19
N LYS A 71 22.43 -0.18 -2.04
CA LYS A 71 21.37 -1.17 -1.75
C LYS A 71 20.02 -0.80 -2.35
N ASP A 72 19.78 0.48 -2.57
CA ASP A 72 18.53 1.01 -3.12
C ASP A 72 18.39 0.79 -4.64
N GLN A 73 19.49 0.47 -5.30
CA GLN A 73 19.49 0.27 -6.75
C GLN A 73 18.54 -0.86 -7.16
N GLY A 74 17.57 -0.55 -8.02
CA GLY A 74 16.56 -1.49 -8.50
C GLY A 74 15.36 -1.72 -7.58
N ALA A 75 15.33 -1.15 -6.37
CA ALA A 75 14.15 -1.19 -5.52
C ALA A 75 13.04 -0.26 -6.03
N SER A 76 11.79 -0.46 -5.55
CA SER A 76 10.69 0.44 -5.86
C SER A 76 11.09 1.90 -5.70
N VAL A 77 10.71 2.74 -6.65
CA VAL A 77 10.93 4.19 -6.57
C VAL A 77 10.22 4.82 -5.38
N GLU A 78 9.11 4.24 -4.94
CA GLU A 78 8.33 4.69 -3.79
C GLU A 78 8.84 4.18 -2.43
N ARG A 79 10.02 3.54 -2.40
CA ARG A 79 10.69 3.15 -1.13
C ARG A 79 10.84 4.32 -0.14
N ILE A 80 10.90 5.56 -0.66
CA ILE A 80 10.96 6.77 0.15
C ILE A 80 9.70 6.93 1.01
N ILE A 81 8.53 6.64 0.46
CA ILE A 81 7.24 6.67 1.15
C ILE A 81 7.21 5.57 2.22
N HIS A 82 7.58 4.33 1.86
CA HIS A 82 7.61 3.21 2.80
C HIS A 82 8.54 3.50 3.99
N ARG A 83 9.73 4.03 3.73
CA ARG A 83 10.67 4.43 4.79
C ARG A 83 10.12 5.51 5.70
N ALA A 84 9.48 6.54 5.15
CA ALA A 84 8.89 7.61 5.94
C ALA A 84 7.80 7.06 6.88
N VAL A 85 6.92 6.20 6.36
CA VAL A 85 5.88 5.56 7.18
C VAL A 85 6.48 4.68 8.26
N TYR A 86 7.47 3.83 7.96
CA TYR A 86 8.11 3.00 8.99
C TYR A 86 8.87 3.77 10.06
N ARG A 87 9.35 4.98 9.76
CA ARG A 87 10.01 5.84 10.74
C ARG A 87 9.04 6.61 11.62
N GLN A 88 7.87 6.96 11.08
CA GLN A 88 6.94 7.88 11.75
C GLN A 88 5.72 7.20 12.36
N THR A 89 5.49 5.91 12.07
CA THR A 89 4.31 5.17 12.52
C THR A 89 4.68 3.81 13.10
N ASP A 90 3.69 3.11 13.61
CA ASP A 90 3.76 1.74 14.11
C ASP A 90 3.65 0.67 13.00
N ALA A 91 3.63 1.06 11.73
CA ALA A 91 3.46 0.15 10.60
C ALA A 91 4.49 -0.99 10.61
N GLN A 92 4.01 -2.21 10.41
CA GLN A 92 4.83 -3.41 10.26
C GLN A 92 4.84 -3.93 8.83
N ALA A 93 3.87 -3.52 8.03
CA ALA A 93 3.82 -3.75 6.60
C ALA A 93 3.11 -2.58 5.89
N MET A 94 3.30 -2.48 4.59
CA MET A 94 2.59 -1.55 3.74
C MET A 94 2.23 -2.20 2.41
N VAL A 95 1.03 -1.89 1.94
CA VAL A 95 0.56 -2.18 0.59
C VAL A 95 0.18 -0.87 -0.08
N HIS A 96 0.79 -0.62 -1.25
CA HIS A 96 0.39 0.43 -2.17
C HIS A 96 -0.20 -0.22 -3.43
N ALA A 97 -1.39 0.20 -3.79
CA ALA A 97 -2.12 -0.26 -4.97
C ALA A 97 -2.86 0.89 -5.66
N HIS A 98 -3.41 0.61 -6.84
CA HIS A 98 -4.12 1.58 -7.67
C HIS A 98 -5.62 1.22 -7.78
N PRO A 99 -6.37 1.26 -6.67
CA PRO A 99 -7.80 0.97 -6.65
C PRO A 99 -8.55 2.02 -7.47
N ARG A 100 -9.35 1.58 -8.44
CA ARG A 100 -9.90 2.44 -9.51
C ARG A 100 -11.00 3.35 -9.02
N PHE A 101 -11.89 2.85 -8.17
CA PHE A 101 -12.99 3.64 -7.61
C PHE A 101 -12.46 4.66 -6.61
N ALA A 102 -11.50 4.27 -5.77
CA ALA A 102 -10.82 5.19 -4.87
C ALA A 102 -10.11 6.32 -5.63
N ILE A 103 -9.39 6.00 -6.71
CA ILE A 103 -8.75 7.00 -7.56
C ILE A 103 -9.79 7.92 -8.20
N ALA A 104 -10.87 7.39 -8.76
CA ALA A 104 -11.92 8.20 -9.37
C ALA A 104 -12.58 9.15 -8.36
N LEU A 105 -12.93 8.65 -7.18
CA LEU A 105 -13.54 9.46 -6.13
C LEU A 105 -12.57 10.50 -5.54
N SER A 106 -11.27 10.24 -5.57
CA SER A 106 -10.26 11.16 -5.04
C SER A 106 -10.24 12.53 -5.74
N TYR A 107 -10.75 12.63 -6.96
CA TYR A 107 -10.90 13.92 -7.66
C TYR A 107 -12.06 14.77 -7.11
N HIS A 108 -12.96 14.18 -6.35
CA HIS A 108 -14.20 14.80 -5.90
C HIS A 108 -14.30 15.00 -4.38
N PHE A 109 -13.43 14.33 -3.62
CA PHE A 109 -13.47 14.35 -2.15
C PHE A 109 -12.08 14.61 -1.57
N ASP A 110 -12.04 15.32 -0.43
CA ASP A 110 -10.82 15.49 0.38
C ASP A 110 -10.73 14.43 1.48
N ALA A 111 -11.86 13.77 1.79
CA ALA A 111 -11.93 12.56 2.61
C ALA A 111 -13.13 11.72 2.16
N ILE A 112 -12.98 10.41 2.13
CA ILE A 112 -14.04 9.48 1.77
C ILE A 112 -14.56 8.83 3.05
N LYS A 113 -15.87 8.99 3.30
CA LYS A 113 -16.58 8.32 4.39
C LYS A 113 -17.35 7.14 3.83
N PRO A 114 -17.04 5.89 4.23
CA PRO A 114 -17.82 4.72 3.83
C PRO A 114 -19.28 4.85 4.20
N ILE A 115 -20.16 4.38 3.34
CA ILE A 115 -21.63 4.37 3.56
C ILE A 115 -22.16 2.96 3.85
N ASP A 116 -21.37 1.94 3.54
CA ASP A 116 -21.65 0.54 3.81
C ASP A 116 -21.15 0.12 5.19
N LEU A 117 -21.74 -0.94 5.73
CA LEU A 117 -21.46 -1.41 7.08
C LEU A 117 -20.02 -1.94 7.22
N GLU A 118 -19.54 -2.67 6.21
CA GLU A 118 -18.18 -3.25 6.22
C GLU A 118 -17.12 -2.15 6.12
N GLY A 119 -17.31 -1.18 5.25
CA GLY A 119 -16.40 -0.02 5.14
C GLY A 119 -16.35 0.79 6.43
N GLN A 120 -17.50 1.02 7.10
CA GLN A 120 -17.57 1.72 8.39
C GLN A 120 -16.92 0.94 9.53
N TYR A 121 -16.86 -0.40 9.45
CA TYR A 121 -16.12 -1.22 10.40
C TYR A 121 -14.60 -0.98 10.33
N TYR A 122 -14.07 -0.78 9.13
CA TYR A 122 -12.64 -0.56 8.94
C TYR A 122 -12.22 0.90 9.06
N PHE A 123 -13.07 1.85 8.62
CA PHE A 123 -12.70 3.25 8.43
C PHE A 123 -13.79 4.20 8.93
N ASP A 124 -13.43 5.12 9.82
CA ASP A 124 -14.26 6.30 10.12
C ASP A 124 -14.26 7.24 8.90
N GLU A 125 -13.08 7.46 8.33
CA GLU A 125 -12.87 8.15 7.06
C GLU A 125 -11.52 7.73 6.46
N ILE A 126 -11.38 7.96 5.15
CA ILE A 126 -10.17 7.70 4.38
C ILE A 126 -9.69 9.04 3.81
N PRO A 127 -8.60 9.64 4.31
CA PRO A 127 -8.12 10.94 3.84
C PRO A 127 -7.60 10.86 2.41
N VAL A 128 -7.89 11.90 1.62
CA VAL A 128 -7.36 12.10 0.28
C VAL A 128 -6.29 13.18 0.34
N LEU A 129 -5.05 12.80 0.10
CA LEU A 129 -3.87 13.63 0.23
C LEU A 129 -3.49 14.25 -1.12
N SER A 130 -3.11 15.54 -1.10
CA SER A 130 -2.78 16.30 -2.30
C SER A 130 -1.45 17.07 -2.14
N PRO A 131 -0.32 16.38 -1.92
CA PRO A 131 0.97 17.05 -1.88
C PRO A 131 1.31 17.66 -3.25
N PRO A 132 2.20 18.66 -3.31
CA PRO A 132 2.59 19.32 -4.57
C PRO A 132 3.14 18.34 -5.62
N THR A 133 3.83 17.30 -5.19
CA THR A 133 4.34 16.22 -6.04
C THR A 133 3.77 14.89 -5.55
N LEU A 134 3.05 14.18 -6.42
CA LEU A 134 2.20 13.05 -6.04
C LEU A 134 2.91 11.68 -6.02
N SER A 135 4.11 11.55 -6.54
CA SER A 135 4.81 10.26 -6.61
C SER A 135 6.28 10.40 -6.29
N SER A 136 6.80 9.43 -5.54
CA SER A 136 8.24 9.22 -5.28
C SER A 136 9.00 10.47 -4.79
N SER A 137 8.29 11.41 -4.14
CA SER A 137 8.85 12.67 -3.65
C SER A 137 8.90 12.73 -2.13
N PRO A 138 9.77 13.58 -1.55
CA PRO A 138 9.76 13.84 -0.10
C PRO A 138 8.40 14.34 0.39
N GLU A 139 7.71 15.18 -0.38
CA GLU A 139 6.41 15.75 -0.03
C GLU A 139 5.32 14.66 0.01
N ALA A 140 5.31 13.75 -0.97
CA ALA A 140 4.41 12.60 -0.96
C ALA A 140 4.72 11.65 0.22
N ALA A 141 6.00 11.42 0.51
CA ALA A 141 6.42 10.58 1.61
C ALA A 141 5.96 11.12 2.96
N GLU A 142 6.13 12.43 3.18
CA GLU A 142 5.68 13.10 4.40
C GLU A 142 4.16 13.10 4.52
N ALA A 143 3.44 13.42 3.44
CA ALA A 143 1.99 13.44 3.44
C ALA A 143 1.40 12.06 3.78
N VAL A 144 1.91 10.98 3.16
CA VAL A 144 1.43 9.62 3.43
C VAL A 144 1.80 9.19 4.85
N ALA A 145 3.01 9.49 5.33
CA ALA A 145 3.41 9.15 6.68
C ALA A 145 2.54 9.88 7.72
N GLU A 146 2.28 11.17 7.53
CA GLU A 146 1.39 11.96 8.40
C GLU A 146 -0.04 11.42 8.40
N GLY A 147 -0.61 11.15 7.22
CA GLY A 147 -1.95 10.57 7.09
C GLY A 147 -2.08 9.22 7.79
N LEU A 148 -1.05 8.37 7.71
CA LEU A 148 -1.03 7.04 8.33
C LEU A 148 -0.67 7.05 9.84
N LYS A 149 -0.34 8.19 10.46
CA LYS A 149 -0.22 8.28 11.92
C LYS A 149 -1.56 8.02 12.61
N THR A 150 -2.62 8.57 12.06
CA THR A 150 -3.96 8.52 12.64
C THR A 150 -4.94 7.64 11.88
N HIS A 151 -4.66 7.31 10.62
CA HIS A 151 -5.53 6.48 9.78
C HIS A 151 -4.85 5.16 9.40
N LYS A 152 -5.65 4.15 9.07
CA LYS A 152 -5.18 2.82 8.62
C LYS A 152 -4.79 2.83 7.14
N ALA A 153 -5.44 3.69 6.36
CA ALA A 153 -5.19 3.87 4.93
C ALA A 153 -5.39 5.34 4.52
N CYS A 154 -4.81 5.73 3.39
CA CYS A 154 -5.00 7.03 2.76
C CYS A 154 -4.91 6.90 1.23
N ILE A 155 -5.38 7.90 0.53
CA ILE A 155 -5.34 7.97 -0.94
C ILE A 155 -4.48 9.17 -1.34
N LEU A 156 -3.50 8.98 -2.21
CA LEU A 156 -2.89 10.08 -2.95
C LEU A 156 -3.79 10.40 -4.14
N ARG A 157 -4.26 11.65 -4.22
CA ARG A 157 -5.21 12.12 -5.24
C ARG A 157 -4.76 11.77 -6.65
N GLY A 158 -5.62 11.04 -7.38
CA GLY A 158 -5.35 10.66 -8.76
C GLY A 158 -4.24 9.63 -8.97
N HIS A 159 -3.62 9.12 -7.89
CA HIS A 159 -2.50 8.19 -7.96
C HIS A 159 -2.87 6.78 -7.48
N GLY A 160 -3.20 6.64 -6.22
CA GLY A 160 -3.50 5.33 -5.61
C GLY A 160 -3.65 5.41 -4.10
N ALA A 161 -3.82 4.24 -3.48
CA ALA A 161 -4.01 4.10 -2.05
C ALA A 161 -2.80 3.45 -1.37
N PHE A 162 -2.58 3.83 -0.12
CA PHE A 162 -1.59 3.27 0.79
C PHE A 162 -2.30 2.79 2.06
N ALA A 163 -1.98 1.58 2.50
CA ALA A 163 -2.44 1.06 3.79
C ALA A 163 -1.27 0.55 4.61
N LYS A 164 -1.27 0.87 5.91
CA LYS A 164 -0.35 0.29 6.88
C LYS A 164 -0.97 -0.95 7.50
N GLY A 165 -0.18 -2.00 7.66
CA GLY A 165 -0.60 -3.24 8.29
C GLY A 165 0.08 -3.47 9.63
N LEU A 166 -0.68 -4.03 10.57
CA LEU A 166 -0.23 -4.49 11.87
C LEU A 166 -0.48 -5.99 12.00
N GLY A 167 0.36 -6.70 12.72
CA GLY A 167 0.19 -8.13 12.94
C GLY A 167 1.30 -8.74 13.79
N GLU A 168 1.10 -9.97 14.26
CA GLU A 168 2.06 -10.70 15.09
C GLU A 168 3.27 -11.20 14.28
N SER A 169 3.17 -11.18 12.95
CA SER A 169 4.27 -11.51 12.04
C SER A 169 4.22 -10.61 10.80
N PRO A 170 5.34 -10.46 10.06
CA PRO A 170 5.36 -9.68 8.82
C PRO A 170 4.32 -10.15 7.80
N GLU A 171 4.05 -11.45 7.70
CA GLU A 171 3.04 -12.01 6.82
C GLU A 171 1.62 -11.58 7.23
N LYS A 172 1.30 -11.66 8.54
CA LYS A 172 0.00 -11.20 9.06
C LYS A 172 -0.18 -9.70 8.86
N ALA A 173 0.87 -8.91 9.07
CA ALA A 173 0.85 -7.48 8.82
C ALA A 173 0.60 -7.15 7.34
N LEU A 174 1.24 -7.88 6.42
CA LEU A 174 1.01 -7.73 4.98
C LEU A 174 -0.44 -8.07 4.60
N LEU A 175 -0.98 -9.18 5.10
CA LEU A 175 -2.37 -9.57 4.85
C LEU A 175 -3.35 -8.55 5.44
N ASN A 176 -3.05 -7.95 6.60
CA ASN A 176 -3.85 -6.88 7.17
C ASN A 176 -3.83 -5.62 6.27
N ALA A 177 -2.66 -5.17 5.80
CA ALA A 177 -2.57 -4.05 4.87
C ALA A 177 -3.32 -4.32 3.55
N TYR A 178 -3.20 -5.53 3.02
CA TYR A 178 -3.93 -5.96 1.82
C TYR A 178 -5.46 -5.93 2.04
N SER A 179 -5.94 -6.48 3.16
CA SER A 179 -7.36 -6.44 3.54
C SER A 179 -7.88 -5.00 3.60
N LEU A 180 -7.11 -4.07 4.16
CA LEU A 180 -7.49 -2.66 4.21
C LEU A 180 -7.59 -2.03 2.80
N ILE A 181 -6.70 -2.38 1.87
CA ILE A 181 -6.78 -1.90 0.48
C ILE A 181 -8.03 -2.42 -0.22
N THR A 182 -8.36 -3.71 -0.05
CA THR A 182 -9.55 -4.29 -0.69
C THR A 182 -10.84 -3.73 -0.11
N SER A 183 -10.94 -3.59 1.21
CA SER A 183 -12.11 -2.97 1.88
C SER A 183 -12.27 -1.49 1.52
N LEU A 184 -11.17 -0.77 1.34
CA LEU A 184 -11.18 0.62 0.87
C LEU A 184 -11.77 0.71 -0.53
N GLU A 185 -11.34 -0.14 -1.46
CA GLU A 185 -11.85 -0.12 -2.83
C GLU A 185 -13.33 -0.52 -2.88
N GLU A 186 -13.74 -1.55 -2.13
CA GLU A 186 -15.15 -1.97 -2.04
C GLU A 186 -16.05 -0.84 -1.52
N ALA A 187 -15.64 -0.16 -0.44
CA ALA A 187 -16.37 1.00 0.08
C ALA A 187 -16.45 2.14 -0.93
N CYS A 188 -15.38 2.39 -1.67
CA CYS A 188 -15.34 3.38 -2.76
C CYS A 188 -16.25 2.98 -3.92
N GLU A 189 -16.27 1.72 -4.32
CA GLU A 189 -17.15 1.20 -5.37
C GLU A 189 -18.62 1.37 -5.00
N ILE A 190 -19.01 0.98 -3.78
CA ILE A 190 -20.38 1.15 -3.27
C ILE A 190 -20.77 2.63 -3.27
N LEU A 191 -19.92 3.51 -2.77
CA LEU A 191 -20.17 4.95 -2.76
C LEU A 191 -20.30 5.50 -4.18
N PHE A 192 -19.47 5.03 -5.12
CA PHE A 192 -19.53 5.45 -6.52
C PHE A 192 -20.88 5.07 -7.15
N TYR A 193 -21.37 3.84 -6.99
CA TYR A 193 -22.66 3.40 -7.55
C TYR A 193 -23.83 4.11 -6.89
N GLU A 194 -23.79 4.34 -5.57
CA GLU A 194 -24.83 5.09 -4.87
C GLU A 194 -24.95 6.53 -5.40
N ARG A 195 -23.80 7.18 -5.67
CA ARG A 195 -23.77 8.52 -6.25
C ARG A 195 -24.25 8.57 -7.69
N MET A 196 -23.97 7.55 -8.47
CA MET A 196 -24.48 7.44 -9.85
C MET A 196 -26.01 7.32 -9.86
N TRP A 197 -26.57 6.49 -8.98
CA TRP A 197 -28.01 6.29 -8.85
C TRP A 197 -28.79 7.56 -8.48
N LYS A 198 -28.22 8.40 -7.63
CA LYS A 198 -28.87 9.66 -7.18
C LYS A 198 -28.84 10.80 -8.19
N ARG A 199 -28.21 10.64 -9.35
CA ARG A 199 -28.17 11.65 -10.40
C ARG A 199 -29.33 11.54 -11.41
N GLU A 200 -30.16 10.53 -11.28
CA GLU A 200 -31.45 10.38 -12.00
C GLU A 200 -32.61 10.95 -11.15
#